data_ba3249aace9039652b9a80f4907f115d
#
_entry.id   ba3249aace9039652b9a80f4907f115d
#
_cell.length_a   1.000
_cell.length_b   1.000
_cell.length_c   1.000
_cell.angle_alpha   90.00
_cell.angle_beta   90.00
_cell.angle_gamma   90.00
#
_symmetry.space_group_name_H-M   'P 1'
#
loop_
_entity.id
_entity.type
_entity.pdbx_description
1 polymer ?
#
loop_
_entity_poly.entity_id
_entity_poly.type
_entity_poly.pdbx_seq_one_letter_code
_entity_poly.pdbx_strand_id
1 'polypeptide(L)'
;IVIAPAWGREHQTAYEYSAREHAVVLAALREACQRFAIDTDRVFLSGHSMGGDAAWDIGLAHPDLWAGVIPISAAADRFVHHYWRNAAALPLYFVGGELDGGTIQRNAVDLDRYFTKGYDATYVEYRGRGHDHFSEELLRIFDWMGRKRRTAPQEIEAVSMRPWDRFFWWLEFAEAPPKTVTLPGNWPPAKGAGPLEIEGQ
;
A
#
# COMPACT_ATOMS: atom_id res chain seq x y z
N ILE A 1 -3.58 -5.09 -19.06
CA ILE A 1 -4.95 -4.67 -18.67
C ILE A 1 -4.79 -3.62 -17.59
N VAL A 2 -5.55 -2.52 -17.69
CA VAL A 2 -5.67 -1.51 -16.62
C VAL A 2 -7.11 -1.54 -16.14
N ILE A 3 -7.27 -1.53 -14.80
CA ILE A 3 -8.58 -1.54 -14.14
C ILE A 3 -8.61 -0.35 -13.18
N ALA A 4 -9.62 0.50 -13.32
CA ALA A 4 -9.84 1.65 -12.45
C ALA A 4 -11.20 1.48 -11.72
N PRO A 5 -11.22 0.85 -10.53
CA PRO A 5 -12.46 0.69 -9.79
C PRO A 5 -12.98 2.03 -9.26
N ALA A 6 -14.29 2.23 -9.29
CA ALA A 6 -14.93 3.37 -8.63
C ALA A 6 -15.02 3.10 -7.11
N TRP A 7 -13.93 3.25 -6.41
CA TRP A 7 -13.79 2.88 -4.99
C TRP A 7 -14.23 3.97 -4.01
N GLY A 8 -14.15 5.24 -4.42
CA GLY A 8 -14.61 6.36 -3.62
C GLY A 8 -16.14 6.48 -3.57
N ARG A 9 -16.66 7.21 -2.59
CA ARG A 9 -18.05 7.66 -2.55
C ARG A 9 -18.18 8.95 -3.35
N GLU A 10 -19.39 9.29 -3.75
CA GLU A 10 -19.68 10.61 -4.31
C GLU A 10 -19.23 11.71 -3.35
N HIS A 11 -18.50 12.71 -3.87
CA HIS A 11 -17.91 13.81 -3.10
C HIS A 11 -16.87 13.43 -2.03
N GLN A 12 -16.32 12.21 -2.05
CA GLN A 12 -15.24 11.83 -1.15
C GLN A 12 -13.97 12.61 -1.50
N THR A 13 -13.40 13.29 -0.51
CA THR A 13 -12.20 14.15 -0.66
C THR A 13 -10.96 13.61 0.05
N ALA A 14 -11.10 12.55 0.83
CA ALA A 14 -10.00 11.91 1.55
C ALA A 14 -10.18 10.39 1.60
N TYR A 15 -9.08 9.68 1.66
CA TYR A 15 -9.07 8.24 1.92
C TYR A 15 -9.44 7.96 3.38
N GLU A 16 -10.37 7.04 3.62
CA GLU A 16 -10.94 6.77 4.95
C GLU A 16 -10.32 5.56 5.65
N TYR A 17 -9.46 4.80 4.99
CA TYR A 17 -8.84 3.55 5.51
C TYR A 17 -9.85 2.45 5.85
N SER A 18 -11.00 2.46 5.21
CA SER A 18 -12.14 1.64 5.57
C SER A 18 -12.13 0.26 4.90
N ALA A 19 -12.77 -0.72 5.56
CA ALA A 19 -12.98 -2.05 4.98
C ALA A 19 -13.69 -2.00 3.62
N ARG A 20 -14.59 -1.04 3.42
CA ARG A 20 -15.30 -0.86 2.14
C ARG A 20 -14.34 -0.49 1.01
N GLU A 21 -13.43 0.44 1.25
CA GLU A 21 -12.47 0.89 0.23
C GLU A 21 -11.55 -0.25 -0.17
N HIS A 22 -11.02 -1.00 0.80
CA HIS A 22 -10.26 -2.23 0.53
C HIS A 22 -11.09 -3.23 -0.27
N ALA A 23 -12.31 -3.53 0.18
CA ALA A 23 -13.17 -4.53 -0.45
C ALA A 23 -13.46 -4.24 -1.92
N VAL A 24 -13.65 -2.97 -2.30
CA VAL A 24 -13.89 -2.58 -3.70
C VAL A 24 -12.67 -2.87 -4.58
N VAL A 25 -11.48 -2.54 -4.12
CA VAL A 25 -10.23 -2.79 -4.87
C VAL A 25 -9.98 -4.29 -4.99
N LEU A 26 -10.12 -5.04 -3.89
CA LEU A 26 -9.91 -6.49 -3.87
C LEU A 26 -10.97 -7.24 -4.70
N ALA A 27 -12.22 -6.77 -4.69
CA ALA A 27 -13.27 -7.34 -5.52
C ALA A 27 -13.01 -7.10 -7.01
N ALA A 28 -12.54 -5.91 -7.39
CA ALA A 28 -12.17 -5.61 -8.78
C ALA A 28 -11.04 -6.52 -9.27
N LEU A 29 -10.02 -6.76 -8.45
CA LEU A 29 -8.94 -7.71 -8.77
C LEU A 29 -9.50 -9.14 -8.94
N ARG A 30 -10.31 -9.60 -8.00
CA ARG A 30 -10.93 -10.94 -8.05
C ARG A 30 -11.76 -11.13 -9.31
N GLU A 31 -12.60 -10.15 -9.64
CA GLU A 31 -13.45 -10.19 -10.83
C GLU A 31 -12.64 -10.20 -12.13
N ALA A 32 -11.54 -9.43 -12.16
CA ALA A 32 -10.61 -9.46 -13.29
C ALA A 32 -9.99 -10.85 -13.48
N CYS A 33 -9.52 -11.49 -12.41
CA CYS A 33 -8.94 -12.82 -12.45
C CYS A 33 -9.97 -13.89 -12.88
N GLN A 34 -11.27 -13.70 -12.57
CA GLN A 34 -12.33 -14.60 -13.03
C GLN A 34 -12.66 -14.42 -14.51
N ARG A 35 -12.52 -13.23 -15.06
CA ARG A 35 -12.92 -12.91 -16.44
C ARG A 35 -11.78 -13.01 -17.45
N PHE A 36 -10.55 -12.84 -17.01
CA PHE A 36 -9.38 -12.77 -17.88
C PHE A 36 -8.27 -13.68 -17.38
N ALA A 37 -7.45 -14.19 -18.29
CA ALA A 37 -6.22 -14.88 -17.97
C ALA A 37 -5.18 -13.85 -17.46
N ILE A 38 -5.14 -13.64 -16.15
CA ILE A 38 -4.23 -12.72 -15.47
C ILE A 38 -3.05 -13.51 -14.90
N ASP A 39 -1.83 -13.06 -15.16
CA ASP A 39 -0.66 -13.48 -14.39
C ASP A 39 -0.72 -12.80 -13.02
N THR A 40 -1.20 -13.52 -12.01
CA THR A 40 -1.39 -13.00 -10.66
C THR A 40 -0.09 -12.62 -9.95
N ASP A 41 1.06 -13.10 -10.44
CA ASP A 41 2.35 -12.68 -9.93
C ASP A 41 2.88 -11.40 -10.60
N ARG A 42 2.10 -10.79 -11.47
CA ARG A 42 2.41 -9.52 -12.17
C ARG A 42 1.28 -8.51 -12.09
N VAL A 43 0.59 -8.49 -10.95
CA VAL A 43 -0.43 -7.49 -10.63
C VAL A 43 0.19 -6.36 -9.81
N PHE A 44 -0.05 -5.13 -10.24
CA PHE A 44 0.47 -3.92 -9.61
C PHE A 44 -0.69 -3.04 -9.14
N LEU A 45 -0.49 -2.38 -8.00
CA LEU A 45 -1.44 -1.41 -7.46
C LEU A 45 -0.85 -0.01 -7.60
N SER A 46 -1.60 0.91 -8.18
CA SER A 46 -1.17 2.30 -8.33
C SER A 46 -2.31 3.27 -8.05
N GLY A 47 -1.96 4.46 -7.62
CA GLY A 47 -2.91 5.54 -7.44
C GLY A 47 -2.21 6.89 -7.34
N HIS A 48 -2.97 7.95 -7.62
CA HIS A 48 -2.50 9.34 -7.53
C HIS A 48 -3.26 10.07 -6.41
N SER A 49 -2.58 10.91 -5.63
CA SER A 49 -3.17 11.73 -4.58
C SER A 49 -3.91 10.83 -3.55
N MET A 50 -5.17 11.07 -3.29
CA MET A 50 -6.03 10.21 -2.46
C MET A 50 -5.99 8.73 -2.89
N GLY A 51 -5.91 8.45 -4.20
CA GLY A 51 -5.71 7.10 -4.72
C GLY A 51 -4.30 6.56 -4.45
N GLY A 52 -3.31 7.43 -4.33
CA GLY A 52 -1.95 7.10 -3.92
C GLY A 52 -1.88 6.70 -2.45
N ASP A 53 -2.59 7.44 -1.57
CA ASP A 53 -2.73 7.11 -0.15
C ASP A 53 -3.38 5.72 0.00
N ALA A 54 -4.46 5.48 -0.76
CA ALA A 54 -5.14 4.19 -0.80
C ALA A 54 -4.24 3.06 -1.32
N ALA A 55 -3.49 3.31 -2.40
CA ALA A 55 -2.58 2.31 -2.96
C ALA A 55 -1.49 1.92 -1.96
N TRP A 56 -0.93 2.89 -1.23
CA TRP A 56 0.09 2.63 -0.22
C TRP A 56 -0.46 1.80 0.93
N ASP A 57 -1.58 2.22 1.52
CA ASP A 57 -2.21 1.52 2.64
C ASP A 57 -2.69 0.12 2.26
N ILE A 58 -3.46 -0.01 1.17
CA ILE A 58 -3.96 -1.31 0.68
C ILE A 58 -2.81 -2.24 0.26
N GLY A 59 -1.76 -1.67 -0.31
CA GLY A 59 -0.55 -2.42 -0.66
C GLY A 59 0.10 -3.05 0.55
N LEU A 60 0.31 -2.27 1.61
CA LEU A 60 0.89 -2.75 2.86
C LEU A 60 -0.06 -3.69 3.64
N ALA A 61 -1.37 -3.48 3.54
CA ALA A 61 -2.35 -4.34 4.20
C ALA A 61 -2.48 -5.72 3.56
N HIS A 62 -2.16 -5.84 2.27
CA HIS A 62 -2.29 -7.07 1.48
C HIS A 62 -1.04 -7.29 0.61
N PRO A 63 0.16 -7.41 1.21
CA PRO A 63 1.43 -7.46 0.47
C PRO A 63 1.56 -8.71 -0.40
N ASP A 64 0.79 -9.75 -0.09
CA ASP A 64 0.74 -11.02 -0.78
C ASP A 64 -0.02 -10.98 -2.13
N LEU A 65 -0.68 -9.86 -2.47
CA LEU A 65 -1.47 -9.73 -3.70
C LEU A 65 -0.73 -9.02 -4.83
N TRP A 66 0.33 -8.24 -4.52
CA TRP A 66 0.91 -7.30 -5.46
C TRP A 66 2.35 -7.65 -5.83
N ALA A 67 2.67 -7.55 -7.11
CA ALA A 67 4.06 -7.59 -7.60
C ALA A 67 4.81 -6.28 -7.34
N GLY A 68 4.09 -5.23 -7.00
CA GLY A 68 4.60 -3.93 -6.57
C GLY A 68 3.49 -2.89 -6.43
N VAL A 69 3.79 -1.83 -5.70
CA VAL A 69 2.85 -0.74 -5.42
C VAL A 69 3.48 0.60 -5.81
N ILE A 70 2.69 1.45 -6.46
CA ILE A 70 3.15 2.70 -7.06
C ILE A 70 2.30 3.87 -6.52
N PRO A 71 2.61 4.41 -5.34
CA PRO A 71 1.97 5.61 -4.81
C PRO A 71 2.51 6.86 -5.52
N ILE A 72 1.63 7.67 -6.12
CA ILE A 72 1.98 8.90 -6.82
C ILE A 72 1.37 10.08 -6.08
N SER A 73 2.14 11.09 -5.72
CA SER A 73 1.74 12.24 -4.90
C SER A 73 0.97 11.81 -3.64
N ALA A 74 1.41 10.73 -3.02
CA ALA A 74 0.78 10.13 -1.85
C ALA A 74 1.42 10.61 -0.55
N ALA A 75 0.63 10.63 0.52
CA ALA A 75 1.10 10.93 1.85
C ALA A 75 0.93 9.73 2.79
N ALA A 76 2.00 9.38 3.50
CA ALA A 76 1.92 8.44 4.60
C ALA A 76 1.03 9.01 5.71
N ASP A 77 0.10 8.21 6.19
CA ASP A 77 -0.75 8.55 7.35
C ASP A 77 -1.25 7.25 8.01
N ARG A 78 -1.73 7.37 9.25
CA ARG A 78 -2.38 6.31 10.05
C ARG A 78 -1.66 4.96 9.97
N PHE A 79 -2.35 3.94 9.44
CA PHE A 79 -1.88 2.55 9.40
C PHE A 79 -0.58 2.38 8.63
N VAL A 80 -0.29 3.20 7.62
CA VAL A 80 0.96 3.17 6.84
C VAL A 80 2.17 3.24 7.78
N HIS A 81 2.15 4.12 8.78
CA HIS A 81 3.23 4.28 9.77
C HIS A 81 3.46 3.03 10.64
N HIS A 82 2.48 2.16 10.76
CA HIS A 82 2.59 0.91 11.53
C HIS A 82 2.88 -0.29 10.63
N TYR A 83 2.35 -0.29 9.40
CA TYR A 83 2.43 -1.42 8.47
C TYR A 83 3.73 -1.46 7.64
N TRP A 84 4.69 -0.59 7.92
CA TRP A 84 5.92 -0.48 7.14
C TRP A 84 6.70 -1.80 7.02
N ARG A 85 6.62 -2.70 8.02
CA ARG A 85 7.27 -4.03 7.98
C ARG A 85 6.70 -4.92 6.86
N ASN A 86 5.44 -4.73 6.52
CA ASN A 86 4.77 -5.50 5.46
C ASN A 86 5.37 -5.23 4.07
N ALA A 87 6.20 -4.20 3.95
CA ALA A 87 6.95 -3.90 2.72
C ALA A 87 8.19 -4.80 2.49
N ALA A 88 8.54 -5.68 3.43
CA ALA A 88 9.77 -6.48 3.34
C ALA A 88 9.86 -7.31 2.05
N ALA A 89 8.73 -7.83 1.56
CA ALA A 89 8.64 -8.60 0.32
C ALA A 89 7.78 -7.90 -0.77
N LEU A 90 7.52 -6.60 -0.61
CA LEU A 90 6.67 -5.81 -1.50
C LEU A 90 7.47 -4.68 -2.15
N PRO A 91 7.79 -4.75 -3.46
CA PRO A 91 8.43 -3.65 -4.17
C PRO A 91 7.59 -2.38 -4.18
N LEU A 92 8.20 -1.22 -3.89
CA LEU A 92 7.55 0.07 -3.81
C LEU A 92 8.22 1.07 -4.80
N TYR A 93 7.40 1.83 -5.52
CA TYR A 93 7.85 2.87 -6.43
C TYR A 93 7.08 4.17 -6.17
N PHE A 94 7.69 5.08 -5.44
CA PHE A 94 7.09 6.37 -5.10
C PHE A 94 7.43 7.43 -6.14
N VAL A 95 6.45 8.26 -6.48
CA VAL A 95 6.65 9.44 -7.32
C VAL A 95 6.06 10.66 -6.61
N GLY A 96 6.80 11.73 -6.53
CA GLY A 96 6.34 12.97 -5.92
C GLY A 96 7.02 14.21 -6.46
N GLY A 97 6.44 15.36 -6.17
CA GLY A 97 7.02 16.68 -6.49
C GLY A 97 7.69 17.31 -5.27
N GLU A 98 8.84 17.98 -5.50
CA GLU A 98 9.57 18.74 -4.46
C GLU A 98 8.68 19.77 -3.76
N LEU A 99 7.72 20.35 -4.50
CA LEU A 99 6.84 21.41 -4.01
C LEU A 99 5.43 20.91 -3.64
N ASP A 100 5.26 19.58 -3.43
CA ASP A 100 3.98 19.00 -3.03
C ASP A 100 3.71 19.15 -1.52
N GLY A 101 3.73 20.39 -1.06
CA GLY A 101 3.42 20.76 0.32
C GLY A 101 4.24 20.00 1.36
N GLY A 102 3.59 19.56 2.43
CA GLY A 102 4.23 18.79 3.51
C GLY A 102 4.35 17.28 3.24
N THR A 103 4.11 16.81 2.02
CA THR A 103 4.06 15.39 1.67
C THR A 103 5.41 14.70 1.91
N ILE A 104 6.51 15.31 1.47
CA ILE A 104 7.87 14.76 1.68
C ILE A 104 8.18 14.61 3.16
N GLN A 105 7.89 15.63 3.99
CA GLN A 105 8.14 15.57 5.43
C GLN A 105 7.32 14.49 6.12
N ARG A 106 6.07 14.28 5.70
CA ARG A 106 5.23 13.20 6.23
C ARG A 106 5.77 11.82 5.85
N ASN A 107 6.25 11.68 4.63
CA ASN A 107 6.74 10.41 4.10
C ASN A 107 8.16 10.06 4.58
N ALA A 108 8.94 11.05 5.00
CA ALA A 108 10.38 10.90 5.28
C ALA A 108 10.70 9.75 6.25
N VAL A 109 9.91 9.60 7.31
CA VAL A 109 10.14 8.57 8.33
C VAL A 109 9.94 7.16 7.75
N ASP A 110 8.92 6.96 6.94
CA ASP A 110 8.63 5.63 6.36
C ASP A 110 9.58 5.32 5.22
N LEU A 111 9.91 6.30 4.38
CA LEU A 111 10.94 6.14 3.34
C LEU A 111 12.30 5.81 3.94
N ASP A 112 12.71 6.51 5.02
CA ASP A 112 13.95 6.22 5.74
C ASP A 112 13.97 4.78 6.28
N ARG A 113 12.86 4.30 6.84
CA ARG A 113 12.72 2.91 7.28
C ARG A 113 12.93 1.92 6.15
N TYR A 114 12.28 2.13 4.99
CA TYR A 114 12.43 1.22 3.84
C TYR A 114 13.87 1.19 3.34
N PHE A 115 14.51 2.35 3.18
CA PHE A 115 15.89 2.42 2.71
C PHE A 115 16.89 1.86 3.72
N THR A 116 16.74 2.17 5.01
CA THR A 116 17.61 1.67 6.08
C THR A 116 17.51 0.15 6.21
N LYS A 117 16.30 -0.42 6.02
CA LYS A 117 16.10 -1.87 6.02
C LYS A 117 16.52 -2.56 4.73
N GLY A 118 16.87 -1.82 3.69
CA GLY A 118 17.24 -2.36 2.38
C GLY A 118 16.05 -2.99 1.64
N TYR A 119 14.83 -2.53 1.90
CA TYR A 119 13.64 -2.99 1.17
C TYR A 119 13.70 -2.51 -0.29
N ASP A 120 13.02 -3.21 -1.17
CA ASP A 120 12.94 -2.86 -2.59
C ASP A 120 12.05 -1.61 -2.79
N ALA A 121 12.60 -0.45 -2.47
CA ALA A 121 11.92 0.83 -2.57
C ALA A 121 12.67 1.79 -3.48
N THR A 122 11.93 2.46 -4.35
CA THR A 122 12.41 3.54 -5.22
C THR A 122 11.62 4.80 -4.92
N TYR A 123 12.30 5.93 -4.79
CA TYR A 123 11.66 7.25 -4.67
C TYR A 123 12.17 8.17 -5.79
N VAL A 124 11.22 8.68 -6.57
CA VAL A 124 11.47 9.63 -7.67
C VAL A 124 10.88 10.97 -7.28
N GLU A 125 11.75 11.99 -7.17
CA GLU A 125 11.36 13.36 -6.91
C GLU A 125 11.52 14.22 -8.13
N TYR A 126 10.47 14.92 -8.52
CA TYR A 126 10.49 15.91 -9.58
C TYR A 126 10.71 17.30 -9.00
N ARG A 127 11.89 17.88 -9.27
CA ARG A 127 12.26 19.22 -8.81
C ARG A 127 11.39 20.30 -9.44
N GLY A 128 10.98 21.25 -8.61
CA GLY A 128 10.15 22.37 -9.03
C GLY A 128 8.71 21.99 -9.40
N ARG A 129 8.30 20.75 -9.14
CA ARG A 129 6.93 20.27 -9.39
C ARG A 129 6.16 20.13 -8.07
N GLY A 130 4.88 20.42 -8.12
CA GLY A 130 3.96 20.27 -6.99
C GLY A 130 3.16 18.97 -7.05
N HIS A 131 1.87 19.06 -6.73
CA HIS A 131 0.91 17.96 -6.75
C HIS A 131 0.47 17.65 -8.19
N ASP A 132 1.29 16.91 -8.90
CA ASP A 132 1.18 16.68 -10.34
C ASP A 132 0.92 15.20 -10.68
N HIS A 133 0.49 14.93 -11.93
CA HIS A 133 0.24 13.58 -12.42
C HIS A 133 1.48 12.80 -12.85
N PHE A 134 2.60 13.47 -13.09
CA PHE A 134 3.87 12.89 -13.52
C PHE A 134 3.75 11.89 -14.68
N SER A 135 3.01 12.29 -15.73
CA SER A 135 2.79 11.43 -16.90
C SER A 135 4.10 11.02 -17.62
N GLU A 136 5.13 11.85 -17.49
CA GLU A 136 6.48 11.58 -18.00
C GLU A 136 7.17 10.39 -17.32
N GLU A 137 6.73 10.00 -16.10
CA GLU A 137 7.27 8.85 -15.39
C GLU A 137 6.65 7.51 -15.83
N LEU A 138 5.53 7.52 -16.54
CA LEU A 138 4.78 6.30 -16.88
C LEU A 138 5.62 5.25 -17.60
N LEU A 139 6.47 5.64 -18.55
CA LEU A 139 7.32 4.68 -19.25
C LEU A 139 8.36 4.02 -18.35
N ARG A 140 8.91 4.77 -17.38
CA ARG A 140 9.84 4.22 -16.40
C ARG A 140 9.13 3.31 -15.39
N ILE A 141 7.91 3.67 -15.01
CA ILE A 141 7.05 2.81 -14.18
C ILE A 141 6.80 1.48 -14.90
N PHE A 142 6.41 1.50 -16.19
CA PHE A 142 6.19 0.27 -16.95
C PHE A 142 7.48 -0.56 -17.11
N ASP A 143 8.63 0.08 -17.33
CA ASP A 143 9.91 -0.61 -17.36
C ASP A 143 10.25 -1.25 -16.00
N TRP A 144 10.01 -0.54 -14.89
CA TRP A 144 10.15 -1.07 -13.54
C TRP A 144 9.20 -2.25 -13.29
N MET A 145 7.91 -2.13 -13.64
CA MET A 145 6.93 -3.22 -13.56
C MET A 145 7.37 -4.45 -14.38
N GLY A 146 7.99 -4.23 -15.52
CA GLY A 146 8.54 -5.30 -16.38
C GLY A 146 9.57 -6.18 -15.68
N ARG A 147 10.27 -5.64 -14.69
CA ARG A 147 11.32 -6.33 -13.92
C ARG A 147 10.84 -6.92 -12.59
N LYS A 148 9.60 -6.66 -12.20
CA LYS A 148 9.05 -7.11 -10.91
C LYS A 148 8.09 -8.28 -11.09
N ARG A 149 8.17 -9.18 -10.14
CA ARG A 149 7.27 -10.31 -10.01
C ARG A 149 7.05 -10.61 -8.53
N ARG A 150 5.83 -10.88 -8.15
CA ARG A 150 5.51 -11.30 -6.78
C ARG A 150 6.17 -12.65 -6.49
N THR A 151 6.86 -12.71 -5.38
CA THR A 151 7.53 -13.93 -4.91
C THR A 151 7.20 -14.12 -3.44
N ALA A 152 6.70 -15.29 -3.07
CA ALA A 152 6.46 -15.60 -1.67
C ALA A 152 7.78 -15.65 -0.90
N PRO A 153 7.92 -14.93 0.23
CA PRO A 153 9.10 -15.00 1.06
C PRO A 153 9.20 -16.39 1.72
N GLN A 154 10.38 -16.75 2.21
CA GLN A 154 10.55 -17.98 3.00
C GLN A 154 10.13 -17.78 4.45
N GLU A 155 10.31 -16.58 4.95
CA GLU A 155 9.95 -16.15 6.30
C GLU A 155 9.02 -14.93 6.20
N ILE A 156 8.00 -14.89 7.03
CA ILE A 156 7.07 -13.76 7.10
C ILE A 156 7.28 -13.04 8.42
N GLU A 157 7.50 -11.74 8.32
CA GLU A 157 7.31 -10.79 9.40
C GLU A 157 6.27 -9.77 8.95
N ALA A 158 5.08 -9.83 9.50
CA ALA A 158 4.00 -8.91 9.14
C ALA A 158 3.34 -8.31 10.38
N VAL A 159 2.60 -7.25 10.17
CA VAL A 159 1.82 -6.59 11.22
C VAL A 159 0.41 -6.31 10.75
N SER A 160 -0.55 -6.36 11.68
CA SER A 160 -1.93 -5.99 11.45
C SER A 160 -2.53 -5.22 12.62
N MET A 161 -3.43 -4.28 12.31
CA MET A 161 -4.21 -3.52 13.27
C MET A 161 -5.71 -3.52 12.95
N ARG A 162 -6.13 -4.08 11.82
CA ARG A 162 -7.53 -4.07 11.38
C ARG A 162 -8.04 -5.50 11.23
N PRO A 163 -9.29 -5.79 11.60
CA PRO A 163 -9.80 -7.17 11.61
C PRO A 163 -9.96 -7.78 10.22
N TRP A 164 -9.90 -7.00 9.15
CA TRP A 164 -9.96 -7.48 7.77
C TRP A 164 -8.59 -7.63 7.11
N ASP A 165 -7.50 -7.14 7.71
CA ASP A 165 -6.13 -7.31 7.25
C ASP A 165 -5.53 -8.54 7.95
N ARG A 166 -6.04 -9.72 7.62
CA ARG A 166 -5.73 -10.95 8.35
C ARG A 166 -5.04 -12.01 7.51
N PHE A 167 -4.82 -11.75 6.23
CA PHE A 167 -4.18 -12.66 5.31
C PHE A 167 -2.80 -12.13 4.93
N PHE A 168 -1.77 -12.97 5.10
CA PHE A 168 -0.39 -12.65 4.74
C PHE A 168 0.25 -13.90 4.15
N TRP A 169 0.33 -13.97 2.83
CA TRP A 169 0.91 -15.09 2.07
C TRP A 169 0.18 -16.43 2.33
N TRP A 170 0.68 -17.26 3.24
CA TRP A 170 0.07 -18.54 3.63
C TRP A 170 -0.47 -18.52 5.06
N LEU A 171 -0.34 -17.41 5.75
CA LEU A 171 -0.84 -17.24 7.12
C LEU A 171 -2.19 -16.51 7.11
N GLU A 172 -3.10 -17.04 7.90
CA GLU A 172 -4.33 -16.35 8.26
C GLU A 172 -4.50 -16.42 9.78
N PHE A 173 -4.83 -15.31 10.42
CA PHE A 173 -5.27 -15.32 11.81
C PHE A 173 -6.80 -15.19 11.90
N ALA A 174 -7.43 -15.98 12.79
CA ALA A 174 -8.87 -15.99 12.94
C ALA A 174 -9.38 -14.73 13.66
N GLU A 175 -8.70 -14.34 14.74
CA GLU A 175 -9.05 -13.20 15.56
C GLU A 175 -7.79 -12.46 16.02
N ALA A 176 -7.83 -11.12 15.99
CA ALA A 176 -6.80 -10.28 16.58
C ALA A 176 -7.15 -9.97 18.05
N PRO A 177 -6.18 -9.97 18.96
CA PRO A 177 -6.41 -9.51 20.34
C PRO A 177 -6.99 -8.10 20.35
N PRO A 178 -8.03 -7.81 21.19
CA PRO A 178 -8.73 -6.51 21.13
C PRO A 178 -7.81 -5.29 21.27
N LYS A 179 -6.73 -5.39 22.06
CA LYS A 179 -5.73 -4.33 22.25
C LYS A 179 -4.90 -4.01 21.01
N THR A 180 -4.90 -4.89 20.01
CA THR A 180 -4.17 -4.71 18.75
C THR A 180 -5.06 -4.16 17.64
N VAL A 181 -6.38 -4.20 17.83
CA VAL A 181 -7.35 -3.74 16.82
C VAL A 181 -7.57 -2.23 16.97
N THR A 182 -7.39 -1.52 15.87
CA THR A 182 -7.73 -0.10 15.76
C THR A 182 -8.55 0.11 14.49
N LEU A 183 -9.83 0.44 14.65
CA LEU A 183 -10.69 0.78 13.53
C LEU A 183 -10.39 2.21 13.05
N PRO A 184 -10.56 2.51 11.75
CA PRO A 184 -10.29 3.86 11.21
C PRO A 184 -11.03 4.99 11.94
N GLY A 185 -12.28 4.73 12.37
CA GLY A 185 -13.07 5.69 13.15
C GLY A 185 -12.59 5.93 14.58
N ASN A 186 -11.70 5.06 15.08
CA ASN A 186 -11.13 5.14 16.45
C ASN A 186 -9.67 5.61 16.41
N TRP A 187 -9.25 6.24 15.30
CA TRP A 187 -7.90 6.79 15.20
C TRP A 187 -7.75 8.09 16.03
N PRO A 188 -6.65 8.34 16.73
CA PRO A 188 -5.45 7.47 16.87
C PRO A 188 -5.69 6.27 17.81
N PRO A 189 -4.80 5.25 17.74
CA PRO A 189 -4.87 4.11 18.63
C PRO A 189 -4.89 4.51 20.09
N ALA A 190 -5.58 3.74 20.93
CA ALA A 190 -5.56 3.93 22.38
C ALA A 190 -4.12 3.83 22.92
N LYS A 191 -3.83 4.54 24.01
CA LYS A 191 -2.50 4.50 24.64
C LYS A 191 -2.10 3.06 24.99
N GLY A 192 -0.96 2.61 24.45
CA GLY A 192 -0.47 1.24 24.64
C GLY A 192 -1.07 0.20 23.71
N ALA A 193 -1.96 0.58 22.78
CA ALA A 193 -2.34 -0.25 21.66
C ALA A 193 -1.20 -0.28 20.64
N GLY A 194 -0.91 -1.47 20.08
CA GLY A 194 0.10 -1.66 19.06
C GLY A 194 -0.35 -2.73 18.06
N PRO A 195 0.30 -2.82 16.91
CA PRO A 195 -0.05 -3.83 15.92
C PRO A 195 0.12 -5.26 16.46
N LEU A 196 -0.69 -6.17 15.94
CA LEU A 196 -0.45 -7.60 16.05
C LEU A 196 0.79 -7.92 15.19
N GLU A 197 1.81 -8.50 15.81
CA GLU A 197 2.98 -9.03 15.11
C GLU A 197 2.72 -10.46 14.67
N ILE A 198 3.07 -10.79 13.43
CA ILE A 198 2.77 -12.06 12.78
C ILE A 198 4.10 -12.58 12.22
N GLU A 199 4.48 -13.78 12.62
CA GLU A 199 5.69 -14.45 12.17
C GLU A 199 5.34 -15.82 11.62
N GLY A 200 6.01 -16.22 10.52
CA GLY A 200 5.85 -17.52 9.88
C GLY A 200 7.12 -17.98 9.18
N GLN A 201 7.37 -19.30 9.26
CA GLN A 201 8.50 -19.99 8.63
C GLN A 201 8.01 -21.17 7.80
#